data_b6db260aa6a30bbe919d6c59b472aa57
#
_entry.id   b6db260aa6a30bbe919d6c59b472aa57
#
_cell.length_a   1.000
_cell.length_b   1.000
_cell.length_c   1.000
_cell.angle_alpha   90.00
_cell.angle_beta   90.00
_cell.angle_gamma   90.00
#
_symmetry.space_group_name_H-M   'P 1'
#
loop_
_entity.id
_entity.type
_entity.pdbx_description
1 polymer ?
#
loop_
_entity_poly.entity_id
_entity_poly.type
_entity_poly.pdbx_seq_one_letter_code
_entity_poly.pdbx_strand_id
1 'polypeptide(L)'
;MSARRSRQHRGRLTGAVPRLGRGLAATGRWTIRHPQPALLVVVACVAVWALWGYAQQADAFRVEHVFLPPNSALRLRAPIIGENLWALDVRALADDLKQQAPWLKEIRVVRQMPNAVWIETVPRLAVAQVRLDRWYPVDREGFILPEGRAEASGALVRLSGFDRADGLRVGKDNADERLALALRVRVLLRREAPVIARRVTDINVAEIRQLRFTLDDKTEVRCGSEAELEAHLARLRAALKVIAKQSLEARYIDVRFQEPVIGPRT
;
A
#
# COMPACT_ATOMS: atom_id res chain seq x y z
N MET A 1 40.03 47.64 -41.38
CA MET A 1 40.18 48.72 -40.37
C MET A 1 39.32 48.31 -39.16
N SER A 2 39.99 48.34 -38.02
CA SER A 2 39.55 48.42 -36.63
C SER A 2 38.98 47.18 -35.99
N ALA A 3 39.86 46.52 -35.25
CA ALA A 3 39.61 45.50 -34.25
C ALA A 3 38.98 46.10 -32.98
N ARG A 4 38.01 45.46 -32.38
CA ARG A 4 37.61 45.68 -30.99
C ARG A 4 37.75 44.40 -30.18
N ARG A 5 38.76 44.40 -29.31
CA ARG A 5 39.03 43.42 -28.28
C ARG A 5 37.92 43.47 -27.23
N SER A 6 37.26 42.38 -26.97
CA SER A 6 36.45 42.20 -25.76
C SER A 6 37.29 41.53 -24.65
N ARG A 7 37.45 42.23 -23.55
CA ARG A 7 38.13 41.77 -22.35
C ARG A 7 37.31 40.69 -21.64
N GLN A 8 37.93 39.54 -21.46
CA GLN A 8 37.42 38.51 -20.54
C GLN A 8 37.61 38.98 -19.09
N HIS A 9 36.51 39.18 -18.37
CA HIS A 9 36.51 39.28 -16.91
C HIS A 9 36.53 37.88 -16.33
N ARG A 10 37.69 37.45 -15.86
CA ARG A 10 37.80 36.30 -14.94
C ARG A 10 37.33 36.75 -13.56
N GLY A 11 36.08 36.44 -13.23
CA GLY A 11 35.57 36.50 -11.86
C GLY A 11 36.19 35.38 -11.01
N ARG A 12 37.09 35.75 -10.11
CA ARG A 12 37.54 34.85 -9.05
C ARG A 12 36.41 34.64 -8.07
N LEU A 13 35.80 33.44 -8.10
CA LEU A 13 34.95 32.97 -7.03
C LEU A 13 35.84 32.52 -5.87
N THR A 14 36.10 33.41 -4.93
CA THR A 14 36.65 33.07 -3.62
C THR A 14 35.54 32.45 -2.80
N GLY A 15 35.53 31.11 -2.75
CA GLY A 15 34.62 30.35 -1.88
C GLY A 15 34.89 30.67 -0.42
N ALA A 16 33.95 31.34 0.22
CA ALA A 16 33.93 31.51 1.66
C ALA A 16 33.56 30.17 2.30
N VAL A 17 34.54 29.44 2.79
CA VAL A 17 34.36 28.30 3.67
C VAL A 17 33.85 28.82 5.00
N PRO A 18 32.64 28.42 5.47
CA PRO A 18 32.18 28.85 6.78
C PRO A 18 33.08 28.24 7.85
N ARG A 19 33.70 29.11 8.64
CA ARG A 19 34.50 28.70 9.79
C ARG A 19 33.64 28.15 10.92
N LEU A 20 33.25 26.89 10.80
CA LEU A 20 32.53 26.12 11.85
C LEU A 20 33.37 25.83 13.12
N GLY A 21 34.67 26.11 13.07
CA GLY A 21 35.58 25.77 14.16
C GLY A 21 35.62 26.75 15.33
N ARG A 22 35.00 27.95 15.24
CA ARG A 22 35.09 28.93 16.34
C ARG A 22 34.03 28.77 17.44
N GLY A 23 32.92 28.07 17.17
CA GLY A 23 31.86 27.83 18.16
C GLY A 23 32.21 26.80 19.23
N LEU A 24 32.90 25.73 18.85
CA LEU A 24 33.25 24.64 19.78
C LEU A 24 34.35 25.03 20.74
N ALA A 25 35.31 25.90 20.32
CA ALA A 25 36.38 26.39 21.20
C ALA A 25 35.88 27.41 22.24
N ALA A 26 34.79 28.14 21.93
CA ALA A 26 34.18 29.08 22.88
C ALA A 26 33.37 28.37 23.97
N THR A 27 32.65 27.32 23.60
CA THR A 27 31.90 26.49 24.57
C THR A 27 32.84 25.73 25.51
N GLY A 28 33.94 25.16 25.00
CA GLY A 28 34.95 24.51 25.85
C GLY A 28 35.62 25.43 26.88
N ARG A 29 35.87 26.69 26.52
CA ARG A 29 36.43 27.67 27.45
C ARG A 29 35.44 28.16 28.51
N TRP A 30 34.15 28.21 28.17
CA TRP A 30 33.08 28.58 29.10
C TRP A 30 32.85 27.50 30.16
N THR A 31 32.88 26.22 29.78
CA THR A 31 32.75 25.07 30.70
C THR A 31 33.90 24.97 31.69
N ILE A 32 35.13 25.35 31.31
CA ILE A 32 36.28 25.34 32.22
C ILE A 32 36.18 26.48 33.26
N ARG A 33 35.59 27.63 32.91
CA ARG A 33 35.41 28.78 33.81
C ARG A 33 34.21 28.64 34.78
N HIS A 34 33.25 27.82 34.41
CA HIS A 34 32.03 27.55 35.20
C HIS A 34 31.75 26.04 35.27
N PRO A 35 32.44 25.27 36.13
CA PRO A 35 32.31 23.83 36.17
C PRO A 35 30.95 23.36 36.68
N GLN A 36 30.17 24.19 37.37
CA GLN A 36 28.90 23.87 37.98
C GLN A 36 27.84 23.40 36.94
N PRO A 37 27.58 24.12 35.82
CA PRO A 37 26.58 23.63 34.85
C PRO A 37 27.04 22.35 34.11
N ALA A 38 28.37 22.21 33.88
CA ALA A 38 28.88 20.97 33.28
C ALA A 38 28.72 19.76 34.20
N LEU A 39 28.97 19.95 35.50
CA LEU A 39 28.74 18.92 36.50
C LEU A 39 27.27 18.52 36.59
N LEU A 40 26.36 19.48 36.58
CA LEU A 40 24.91 19.21 36.59
C LEU A 40 24.47 18.38 35.37
N VAL A 41 24.98 18.69 34.18
CA VAL A 41 24.70 17.91 32.96
C VAL A 41 25.23 16.49 33.10
N VAL A 42 26.44 16.29 33.61
CA VAL A 42 27.01 14.95 33.83
C VAL A 42 26.18 14.17 34.83
N VAL A 43 25.82 14.77 35.96
CA VAL A 43 24.98 14.15 36.98
C VAL A 43 23.62 13.77 36.43
N ALA A 44 22.99 14.66 35.65
CA ALA A 44 21.74 14.38 34.98
C ALA A 44 21.84 13.21 33.99
N CYS A 45 22.89 13.17 33.16
CA CYS A 45 23.14 12.04 32.24
C CYS A 45 23.36 10.72 33.00
N VAL A 46 24.12 10.72 34.09
CA VAL A 46 24.32 9.53 34.95
C VAL A 46 23.02 9.10 35.59
N ALA A 47 22.22 10.05 36.10
CA ALA A 47 20.92 9.74 36.68
C ALA A 47 19.95 9.12 35.66
N VAL A 48 19.89 9.71 34.48
CA VAL A 48 19.06 9.15 33.35
C VAL A 48 19.56 7.74 33.00
N TRP A 49 20.85 7.55 32.88
CA TRP A 49 21.45 6.23 32.59
C TRP A 49 21.15 5.21 33.68
N ALA A 50 21.27 5.58 34.95
CA ALA A 50 20.95 4.72 36.07
C ALA A 50 19.46 4.38 36.14
N LEU A 51 18.57 5.37 35.92
CA LEU A 51 17.12 5.16 35.85
C LEU A 51 16.75 4.23 34.68
N TRP A 52 17.40 4.38 33.54
CA TRP A 52 17.21 3.49 32.39
C TRP A 52 17.62 2.06 32.71
N GLY A 53 18.80 1.89 33.32
CA GLY A 53 19.27 0.56 33.77
C GLY A 53 18.34 -0.08 34.79
N TYR A 54 17.84 0.70 35.76
CA TYR A 54 16.83 0.25 36.70
C TYR A 54 15.52 -0.17 36.03
N ALA A 55 15.03 0.62 35.10
CA ALA A 55 13.79 0.31 34.37
C ALA A 55 13.90 -1.00 33.58
N GLN A 56 15.08 -1.29 33.03
CA GLN A 56 15.30 -2.56 32.31
C GLN A 56 15.33 -3.79 33.22
N GLN A 57 15.55 -3.63 34.52
CA GLN A 57 15.65 -4.74 35.49
C GLN A 57 14.44 -4.84 36.43
N ALA A 58 13.63 -3.78 36.51
CA ALA A 58 12.51 -3.73 37.42
C ALA A 58 11.41 -4.74 37.01
N ASP A 59 10.99 -5.56 37.97
CA ASP A 59 9.93 -6.57 37.80
C ASP A 59 8.58 -5.94 37.36
N ALA A 60 8.34 -4.68 37.77
CA ALA A 60 7.14 -3.93 37.39
C ALA A 60 6.98 -3.75 35.88
N PHE A 61 8.05 -3.89 35.08
CA PHE A 61 8.02 -3.79 33.62
C PHE A 61 8.14 -5.15 32.95
N ARG A 62 7.96 -6.25 33.64
CA ARG A 62 7.88 -7.56 33.02
C ARG A 62 6.53 -7.75 32.35
N VAL A 63 6.54 -8.25 31.12
CA VAL A 63 5.31 -8.54 30.36
C VAL A 63 4.51 -9.62 31.05
N GLU A 64 3.35 -9.27 31.58
CA GLU A 64 2.41 -10.20 32.21
C GLU A 64 1.21 -10.45 31.28
N HIS A 65 0.86 -9.45 30.48
CA HIS A 65 -0.32 -9.51 29.63
C HIS A 65 0.02 -9.29 28.17
N VAL A 66 -0.50 -10.16 27.30
CA VAL A 66 -0.40 -10.03 25.85
C VAL A 66 -1.79 -10.05 25.26
N PHE A 67 -2.19 -8.94 24.66
CA PHE A 67 -3.49 -8.78 24.03
C PHE A 67 -3.36 -9.06 22.53
N LEU A 68 -3.94 -10.16 22.07
CA LEU A 68 -4.07 -10.50 20.66
C LEU A 68 -5.49 -10.20 20.19
N PRO A 69 -5.66 -9.82 18.92
CA PRO A 69 -6.99 -9.67 18.33
C PRO A 69 -7.79 -10.98 18.44
N PRO A 70 -9.08 -10.92 18.76
CA PRO A 70 -9.93 -12.10 18.79
C PRO A 70 -9.95 -12.76 17.40
N ASN A 71 -9.89 -14.08 17.38
CA ASN A 71 -9.85 -14.90 16.16
C ASN A 71 -8.62 -14.72 15.27
N SER A 72 -7.54 -14.12 15.78
CA SER A 72 -6.27 -14.11 15.05
C SER A 72 -5.64 -15.50 15.11
N ALA A 73 -5.28 -16.06 13.94
CA ALA A 73 -4.51 -17.30 13.86
C ALA A 73 -3.02 -17.08 14.22
N LEU A 74 -2.70 -15.94 14.83
CA LEU A 74 -1.35 -15.58 15.23
C LEU A 74 -0.92 -16.40 16.44
N ARG A 75 0.31 -16.92 16.38
CA ARG A 75 0.96 -17.61 17.50
C ARG A 75 2.27 -16.94 17.81
N LEU A 76 2.49 -16.66 19.07
CA LEU A 76 3.79 -16.20 19.54
C LEU A 76 4.75 -17.40 19.53
N ARG A 77 5.83 -17.32 18.76
CA ARG A 77 6.85 -18.39 18.69
C ARG A 77 7.70 -18.44 19.95
N ALA A 78 8.01 -17.28 20.52
CA ALA A 78 8.75 -17.17 21.76
C ALA A 78 7.84 -16.74 22.91
N PRO A 79 8.02 -17.25 24.12
CA PRO A 79 7.31 -16.76 25.29
C PRO A 79 7.83 -15.37 25.63
N ILE A 80 7.08 -14.33 25.26
CA ILE A 80 7.39 -12.93 25.61
C ILE A 80 6.92 -12.58 27.03
N ILE A 81 6.10 -13.45 27.63
CA ILE A 81 5.68 -13.31 29.04
C ILE A 81 6.89 -13.51 29.93
N GLY A 82 7.12 -12.57 30.84
CA GLY A 82 8.27 -12.55 31.75
C GLY A 82 9.47 -11.76 31.21
N GLU A 83 9.51 -11.41 29.90
CA GLU A 83 10.53 -10.52 29.36
C GLU A 83 10.31 -9.08 29.83
N ASN A 84 11.38 -8.31 29.93
CA ASN A 84 11.24 -6.89 30.25
C ASN A 84 10.71 -6.11 29.06
N LEU A 85 9.67 -5.31 29.29
CA LEU A 85 8.97 -4.53 28.27
C LEU A 85 9.90 -3.58 27.48
N TRP A 86 10.94 -3.04 28.12
CA TRP A 86 11.92 -2.15 27.52
C TRP A 86 12.99 -2.89 26.71
N ALA A 87 13.32 -4.12 27.10
CA ALA A 87 14.27 -4.97 26.38
C ALA A 87 13.64 -5.66 25.17
N LEU A 88 12.30 -5.85 25.17
CA LEU A 88 11.58 -6.51 24.10
C LEU A 88 11.72 -5.75 22.77
N ASP A 89 12.23 -6.41 21.73
CA ASP A 89 12.23 -5.84 20.37
C ASP A 89 10.87 -6.02 19.71
N VAL A 90 10.03 -4.98 19.83
CA VAL A 90 8.68 -4.97 19.26
C VAL A 90 8.67 -5.00 17.73
N ARG A 91 9.77 -4.54 17.08
CA ARG A 91 9.87 -4.58 15.61
C ARG A 91 10.15 -5.99 15.14
N ALA A 92 11.15 -6.64 15.72
CA ALA A 92 11.46 -8.04 15.42
C ALA A 92 10.24 -8.95 15.65
N LEU A 93 9.48 -8.70 16.72
CA LEU A 93 8.25 -9.42 17.02
C LEU A 93 7.16 -9.15 15.95
N ALA A 94 6.97 -7.90 15.53
CA ALA A 94 6.02 -7.57 14.48
C ALA A 94 6.40 -8.21 13.13
N ASP A 95 7.69 -8.24 12.79
CA ASP A 95 8.21 -8.87 11.58
C ASP A 95 8.03 -10.39 11.59
N ASP A 96 8.27 -11.05 12.74
CA ASP A 96 8.02 -12.49 12.88
C ASP A 96 6.54 -12.82 12.74
N LEU A 97 5.67 -12.06 13.39
CA LEU A 97 4.22 -12.20 13.24
C LEU A 97 3.76 -11.95 11.80
N LYS A 98 4.37 -11.00 11.10
CA LYS A 98 4.08 -10.71 9.69
C LYS A 98 4.47 -11.83 8.76
N GLN A 99 5.60 -12.52 9.03
CA GLN A 99 5.99 -13.71 8.29
C GLN A 99 5.03 -14.88 8.49
N GLN A 100 4.45 -15.01 9.69
CA GLN A 100 3.45 -16.04 9.99
C GLN A 100 2.10 -15.74 9.33
N ALA A 101 1.73 -14.46 9.19
CA ALA A 101 0.44 -14.02 8.68
C ALA A 101 0.56 -13.00 7.54
N PRO A 102 1.08 -13.41 6.36
CA PRO A 102 1.25 -12.52 5.22
C PRO A 102 -0.08 -11.95 4.69
N TRP A 103 -1.21 -12.61 4.99
CA TRP A 103 -2.56 -12.15 4.64
C TRP A 103 -3.07 -10.95 5.46
N LEU A 104 -2.39 -10.60 6.53
CA LEU A 104 -2.64 -9.35 7.24
C LEU A 104 -1.91 -8.22 6.51
N LYS A 105 -2.56 -7.06 6.36
CA LYS A 105 -1.93 -5.90 5.74
C LYS A 105 -0.85 -5.32 6.64
N GLU A 106 -1.18 -5.12 7.90
CA GLU A 106 -0.29 -4.51 8.88
C GLU A 106 -0.42 -5.20 10.24
N ILE A 107 0.69 -5.34 10.92
CA ILE A 107 0.74 -5.78 12.31
C ILE A 107 1.56 -4.75 13.07
N ARG A 108 1.00 -4.25 14.15
CA ARG A 108 1.64 -3.32 15.06
C ARG A 108 1.74 -3.93 16.44
N VAL A 109 2.92 -3.89 17.00
CA VAL A 109 3.16 -4.31 18.39
C VAL A 109 3.43 -3.06 19.21
N VAL A 110 2.55 -2.78 20.16
CA VAL A 110 2.59 -1.58 21.00
C VAL A 110 2.83 -1.98 22.43
N ARG A 111 3.81 -1.33 23.07
CA ARG A 111 4.04 -1.48 24.50
C ARG A 111 2.96 -0.72 25.27
N GLN A 112 2.26 -1.39 26.14
CA GLN A 112 1.29 -0.77 27.05
C GLN A 112 1.84 -0.84 28.48
N MET A 113 2.21 0.31 28.98
CA MET A 113 2.77 0.43 30.32
C MET A 113 1.76 0.02 31.39
N PRO A 114 2.17 -0.60 32.51
CA PRO A 114 3.58 -0.92 32.84
C PRO A 114 4.05 -2.28 32.31
N ASN A 115 3.18 -3.27 32.07
CA ASN A 115 3.51 -4.68 31.95
C ASN A 115 2.75 -5.42 30.84
N ALA A 116 2.26 -4.71 29.82
CA ALA A 116 1.46 -5.30 28.75
C ALA A 116 1.99 -5.02 27.34
N VAL A 117 1.70 -5.94 26.43
CA VAL A 117 1.94 -5.79 24.99
C VAL A 117 0.61 -5.92 24.26
N TRP A 118 0.31 -4.95 23.39
CA TRP A 118 -0.87 -4.95 22.54
C TRP A 118 -0.47 -5.22 21.10
N ILE A 119 -1.10 -6.22 20.49
CA ILE A 119 -0.89 -6.56 19.08
C ILE A 119 -2.11 -6.13 18.29
N GLU A 120 -1.94 -5.12 17.44
CA GLU A 120 -2.96 -4.63 16.54
C GLU A 120 -2.76 -5.24 15.16
N THR A 121 -3.84 -5.61 14.50
CA THR A 121 -3.78 -6.17 13.14
C THR A 121 -4.75 -5.46 12.22
N VAL A 122 -4.30 -5.18 11.01
CA VAL A 122 -5.13 -4.65 9.94
C VAL A 122 -5.29 -5.73 8.88
N PRO A 123 -6.49 -6.28 8.66
CA PRO A 123 -6.72 -7.28 7.63
C PRO A 123 -6.60 -6.65 6.23
N ARG A 124 -6.19 -7.46 5.25
CA ARG A 124 -6.30 -7.09 3.83
C ARG A 124 -7.75 -7.17 3.40
N LEU A 125 -8.23 -6.14 2.71
CA LEU A 125 -9.59 -6.09 2.20
C LEU A 125 -9.60 -6.52 0.73
N ALA A 126 -10.27 -7.62 0.44
CA ALA A 126 -10.48 -8.06 -0.92
C ALA A 126 -11.33 -7.06 -1.71
N VAL A 127 -10.88 -6.71 -2.90
CA VAL A 127 -11.57 -5.78 -3.80
C VAL A 127 -11.98 -6.42 -5.11
N ALA A 128 -11.31 -7.49 -5.49
CA ALA A 128 -11.55 -8.26 -6.71
C ALA A 128 -11.20 -9.73 -6.46
N GLN A 129 -11.37 -10.57 -7.45
CA GLN A 129 -10.98 -11.97 -7.40
C GLN A 129 -10.39 -12.41 -8.74
N VAL A 130 -9.41 -13.29 -8.70
CA VAL A 130 -8.75 -13.88 -9.86
C VAL A 130 -8.91 -15.40 -9.84
N ARG A 131 -9.03 -16.01 -11.02
CA ARG A 131 -9.06 -17.46 -11.15
C ARG A 131 -7.67 -17.99 -11.50
N LEU A 132 -7.14 -18.82 -10.62
CA LEU A 132 -5.96 -19.65 -10.88
C LEU A 132 -6.41 -21.12 -10.97
N ASP A 133 -6.09 -21.96 -9.99
CA ASP A 133 -6.71 -23.27 -9.79
C ASP A 133 -8.11 -23.15 -9.13
N ARG A 134 -8.25 -22.14 -8.30
CA ARG A 134 -9.51 -21.71 -7.65
C ARG A 134 -9.71 -20.21 -7.81
N TRP A 135 -10.79 -19.68 -7.24
CA TRP A 135 -11.01 -18.24 -7.16
C TRP A 135 -10.37 -17.68 -5.90
N TYR A 136 -9.41 -16.79 -6.07
CA TYR A 136 -8.71 -16.15 -4.96
C TYR A 136 -9.05 -14.68 -4.88
N PRO A 137 -9.36 -14.18 -3.67
CA PRO A 137 -9.56 -12.76 -3.45
C PRO A 137 -8.25 -12.00 -3.65
N VAL A 138 -8.35 -10.79 -4.19
CA VAL A 138 -7.21 -9.89 -4.44
C VAL A 138 -7.48 -8.56 -3.77
N ASP A 139 -6.48 -8.01 -3.08
CA ASP A 139 -6.56 -6.69 -2.47
C ASP A 139 -6.21 -5.56 -3.46
N ARG A 140 -6.18 -4.32 -2.97
CA ARG A 140 -5.88 -3.15 -3.80
C ARG A 140 -4.43 -3.08 -4.27
N GLU A 141 -3.52 -3.76 -3.59
CA GLU A 141 -2.08 -3.73 -3.82
C GLU A 141 -1.61 -4.89 -4.72
N GLY A 142 -2.53 -5.78 -5.13
CA GLY A 142 -2.22 -6.96 -5.95
C GLY A 142 -1.81 -8.17 -5.13
N PHE A 143 -2.02 -8.13 -3.81
CA PHE A 143 -1.81 -9.30 -2.97
C PHE A 143 -2.96 -10.28 -3.16
N ILE A 144 -2.63 -11.52 -3.52
CA ILE A 144 -3.60 -12.60 -3.69
C ILE A 144 -3.74 -13.32 -2.34
N LEU A 145 -4.92 -13.20 -1.72
CA LEU A 145 -5.20 -13.82 -0.43
C LEU A 145 -5.28 -15.34 -0.56
N PRO A 146 -4.86 -16.11 0.46
CA PRO A 146 -4.78 -17.57 0.38
C PRO A 146 -6.14 -18.29 0.47
N GLU A 147 -7.23 -17.57 0.74
CA GLU A 147 -8.56 -18.11 0.92
C GLU A 147 -9.25 -18.46 -0.41
N GLY A 148 -8.70 -19.43 -1.13
CA GLY A 148 -9.25 -19.89 -2.41
C GLY A 148 -10.60 -20.59 -2.27
N ARG A 149 -11.56 -20.24 -3.16
CA ARG A 149 -12.92 -20.81 -3.22
C ARG A 149 -13.13 -21.54 -4.54
N ALA A 150 -13.97 -22.59 -4.51
CA ALA A 150 -14.33 -23.32 -5.73
C ALA A 150 -15.14 -22.44 -6.69
N GLU A 151 -16.01 -21.59 -6.14
CA GLU A 151 -16.89 -20.70 -6.89
C GLU A 151 -16.53 -19.24 -6.70
N ALA A 152 -16.81 -18.42 -7.72
CA ALA A 152 -16.62 -16.99 -7.66
C ALA A 152 -17.60 -16.33 -6.68
N SER A 153 -17.12 -15.41 -5.89
CA SER A 153 -17.99 -14.59 -5.04
C SER A 153 -18.77 -13.58 -5.90
N GLY A 154 -20.08 -13.52 -5.73
CA GLY A 154 -20.91 -12.51 -6.40
C GLY A 154 -20.65 -11.08 -5.93
N ALA A 155 -20.00 -10.90 -4.76
CA ALA A 155 -19.69 -9.59 -4.20
C ALA A 155 -18.38 -8.96 -4.76
N LEU A 156 -17.53 -9.76 -5.41
CA LEU A 156 -16.24 -9.35 -5.91
C LEU A 156 -16.21 -9.36 -7.45
N VAL A 157 -15.68 -8.30 -8.03
CA VAL A 157 -15.44 -8.25 -9.48
C VAL A 157 -14.40 -9.31 -9.85
N ARG A 158 -14.67 -10.07 -10.90
CA ARG A 158 -13.73 -11.04 -11.45
C ARG A 158 -12.70 -10.31 -12.31
N LEU A 159 -11.45 -10.71 -12.19
CA LEU A 159 -10.38 -10.29 -13.08
C LEU A 159 -10.00 -11.49 -13.94
N SER A 160 -10.08 -11.33 -15.24
CA SER A 160 -9.81 -12.38 -16.23
C SER A 160 -8.76 -11.93 -17.26
N GLY A 161 -8.27 -12.90 -18.05
CA GLY A 161 -7.19 -12.64 -19.00
C GLY A 161 -5.81 -12.97 -18.47
N PHE A 162 -5.74 -13.76 -17.41
CA PHE A 162 -4.50 -14.31 -16.85
C PHE A 162 -4.35 -15.77 -17.26
N ASP A 163 -3.23 -16.11 -17.87
CA ASP A 163 -2.86 -17.49 -18.15
C ASP A 163 -2.16 -18.12 -16.94
N ARG A 164 -2.22 -19.43 -16.81
CA ARG A 164 -1.51 -20.16 -15.72
C ARG A 164 0.01 -19.92 -15.72
N ALA A 165 0.56 -19.51 -16.86
CA ALA A 165 1.98 -19.19 -17.06
C ALA A 165 2.38 -17.81 -16.50
N ASP A 166 1.42 -16.95 -16.12
CA ASP A 166 1.67 -15.55 -15.74
C ASP A 166 2.40 -15.37 -14.41
N GLY A 167 2.70 -16.45 -13.71
CA GLY A 167 3.53 -16.40 -12.50
C GLY A 167 2.86 -15.79 -11.28
N LEU A 168 1.53 -15.55 -11.32
CA LEU A 168 0.77 -15.06 -10.17
C LEU A 168 0.86 -16.05 -9.01
N ARG A 169 1.18 -15.56 -7.83
CA ARG A 169 1.42 -16.37 -6.63
C ARG A 169 0.45 -16.01 -5.51
N VAL A 170 -0.20 -17.04 -4.98
CA VAL A 170 -1.08 -16.92 -3.82
C VAL A 170 -0.24 -16.62 -2.56
N GLY A 171 -0.74 -15.76 -1.69
CA GLY A 171 -0.08 -15.38 -0.44
C GLY A 171 1.09 -14.42 -0.60
N LYS A 172 1.23 -13.78 -1.77
CA LYS A 172 2.30 -12.82 -2.08
C LYS A 172 1.78 -11.58 -2.80
N ASP A 173 2.56 -10.53 -2.73
CA ASP A 173 2.40 -9.36 -3.61
C ASP A 173 2.84 -9.77 -5.03
N ASN A 174 2.01 -9.45 -6.01
CA ASN A 174 2.26 -9.77 -7.41
C ASN A 174 2.48 -8.47 -8.18
N ALA A 175 3.67 -8.33 -8.77
CA ALA A 175 4.05 -7.19 -9.61
C ALA A 175 3.71 -7.43 -11.10
N ASP A 176 2.60 -8.10 -11.37
CA ASP A 176 2.13 -8.36 -12.73
C ASP A 176 1.46 -7.11 -13.30
N GLU A 177 1.86 -6.70 -14.52
CA GLU A 177 1.36 -5.48 -15.17
C GLU A 177 -0.13 -5.55 -15.47
N ARG A 178 -0.65 -6.72 -15.88
CA ARG A 178 -2.08 -6.92 -16.19
C ARG A 178 -2.92 -6.87 -14.92
N LEU A 179 -2.42 -7.46 -13.81
CA LEU A 179 -3.09 -7.39 -12.53
C LEU A 179 -3.16 -5.94 -12.03
N ALA A 180 -2.05 -5.23 -12.09
CA ALA A 180 -2.00 -3.81 -11.73
C ALA A 180 -2.95 -2.96 -12.61
N LEU A 181 -2.98 -3.21 -13.93
CA LEU A 181 -3.90 -2.57 -14.86
C LEU A 181 -5.36 -2.85 -14.48
N ALA A 182 -5.74 -4.11 -14.25
CA ALA A 182 -7.11 -4.47 -13.87
C ALA A 182 -7.56 -3.77 -12.58
N LEU A 183 -6.67 -3.66 -11.60
CA LEU A 183 -6.94 -2.95 -10.35
C LEU A 183 -7.08 -1.44 -10.55
N ARG A 184 -6.22 -0.81 -11.39
CA ARG A 184 -6.35 0.62 -11.74
C ARG A 184 -7.65 0.89 -12.48
N VAL A 185 -7.98 0.07 -13.49
CA VAL A 185 -9.24 0.16 -14.24
C VAL A 185 -10.44 0.07 -13.31
N ARG A 186 -10.42 -0.86 -12.36
CA ARG A 186 -11.48 -0.99 -11.35
C ARG A 186 -11.62 0.28 -10.49
N VAL A 187 -10.51 0.88 -10.07
CA VAL A 187 -10.51 2.15 -9.30
C VAL A 187 -11.10 3.26 -10.15
N LEU A 188 -10.68 3.37 -11.42
CA LEU A 188 -11.15 4.39 -12.35
C LEU A 188 -12.65 4.24 -12.62
N LEU A 189 -13.13 3.02 -12.88
CA LEU A 189 -14.56 2.73 -13.02
C LEU A 189 -15.38 3.21 -11.81
N ARG A 190 -14.90 2.95 -10.60
CA ARG A 190 -15.61 3.36 -9.37
C ARG A 190 -15.61 4.87 -9.16
N ARG A 191 -14.56 5.55 -9.60
CA ARG A 191 -14.41 7.01 -9.49
C ARG A 191 -15.27 7.72 -10.53
N GLU A 192 -15.12 7.33 -11.80
CA GLU A 192 -15.71 8.05 -12.92
C GLU A 192 -17.13 7.58 -13.27
N ALA A 193 -17.44 6.30 -13.04
CA ALA A 193 -18.73 5.72 -13.44
C ALA A 193 -19.30 4.78 -12.37
N PRO A 194 -19.61 5.26 -11.16
CA PRO A 194 -20.00 4.40 -10.01
C PRO A 194 -21.25 3.54 -10.28
N VAL A 195 -22.19 4.02 -11.07
CA VAL A 195 -23.39 3.25 -11.47
C VAL A 195 -23.01 2.07 -12.38
N ILE A 196 -22.13 2.30 -13.36
CA ILE A 196 -21.64 1.25 -14.24
C ILE A 196 -20.76 0.28 -13.47
N ALA A 197 -19.88 0.79 -12.59
CA ALA A 197 -18.99 -0.03 -11.78
C ALA A 197 -19.72 -1.07 -10.91
N ARG A 198 -20.94 -0.78 -10.48
CA ARG A 198 -21.78 -1.73 -9.73
C ARG A 198 -22.33 -2.88 -10.60
N ARG A 199 -22.45 -2.63 -11.90
CA ARG A 199 -22.92 -3.61 -12.87
C ARG A 199 -21.79 -4.45 -13.47
N VAL A 200 -20.53 -4.03 -13.33
CA VAL A 200 -19.37 -4.76 -13.86
C VAL A 200 -19.13 -6.00 -13.02
N THR A 201 -19.25 -7.16 -13.63
CA THR A 201 -19.00 -8.47 -13.01
C THR A 201 -17.65 -9.05 -13.36
N ASP A 202 -17.06 -8.66 -14.51
CA ASP A 202 -15.76 -9.14 -14.98
C ASP A 202 -14.98 -8.01 -15.67
N ILE A 203 -13.67 -7.95 -15.42
CA ILE A 203 -12.71 -7.08 -16.10
C ILE A 203 -11.68 -7.97 -16.78
N ASN A 204 -11.65 -7.99 -18.10
CA ASN A 204 -10.72 -8.77 -18.89
C ASN A 204 -9.57 -7.90 -19.37
N VAL A 205 -8.35 -8.32 -19.03
CA VAL A 205 -7.08 -7.66 -19.33
C VAL A 205 -6.12 -8.54 -20.13
N ALA A 206 -6.64 -9.56 -20.83
CA ALA A 206 -5.82 -10.43 -21.67
C ALA A 206 -4.95 -9.64 -22.65
N GLU A 207 -5.53 -8.57 -23.19
CA GLU A 207 -4.83 -7.62 -24.05
C GLU A 207 -4.83 -6.23 -23.37
N ILE A 208 -3.66 -5.73 -22.99
CA ILE A 208 -3.50 -4.46 -22.27
C ILE A 208 -4.10 -3.26 -23.01
N ARG A 209 -4.11 -3.32 -24.35
CA ARG A 209 -4.66 -2.27 -25.21
C ARG A 209 -6.12 -2.46 -25.60
N GLN A 210 -6.75 -3.56 -25.19
CA GLN A 210 -8.13 -3.91 -25.53
C GLN A 210 -8.90 -4.37 -24.32
N LEU A 211 -9.11 -3.46 -23.38
CA LEU A 211 -9.88 -3.72 -22.16
C LEU A 211 -11.33 -4.09 -22.51
N ARG A 212 -11.84 -5.11 -21.84
CA ARG A 212 -13.23 -5.56 -21.95
C ARG A 212 -13.85 -5.68 -20.58
N PHE A 213 -15.11 -5.34 -20.45
CA PHE A 213 -15.90 -5.52 -19.24
C PHE A 213 -17.11 -6.37 -19.54
N THR A 214 -17.53 -7.17 -18.59
CA THR A 214 -18.83 -7.86 -18.66
C THR A 214 -19.73 -7.24 -17.61
N LEU A 215 -20.92 -6.85 -18.02
CA LEU A 215 -21.96 -6.34 -17.12
C LEU A 215 -22.77 -7.49 -16.50
N ASP A 216 -23.63 -7.15 -15.53
CA ASP A 216 -24.52 -8.07 -14.82
C ASP A 216 -25.52 -8.80 -15.74
N ASP A 217 -25.95 -8.15 -16.82
CA ASP A 217 -26.79 -8.71 -17.85
C ASP A 217 -26.02 -9.51 -18.93
N LYS A 218 -24.74 -9.81 -18.70
CA LYS A 218 -23.82 -10.49 -19.62
C LYS A 218 -23.45 -9.69 -20.87
N THR A 219 -23.77 -8.39 -20.93
CA THR A 219 -23.35 -7.53 -22.02
C THR A 219 -21.83 -7.32 -21.97
N GLU A 220 -21.12 -7.58 -23.08
CA GLU A 220 -19.69 -7.30 -23.20
C GLU A 220 -19.48 -5.85 -23.63
N VAL A 221 -18.65 -5.11 -22.91
CA VAL A 221 -18.24 -3.74 -23.25
C VAL A 221 -16.78 -3.74 -23.68
N ARG A 222 -16.51 -3.22 -24.89
CA ARG A 222 -15.16 -3.10 -25.46
C ARG A 222 -14.68 -1.67 -25.35
N CYS A 223 -13.65 -1.43 -24.55
CA CYS A 223 -13.21 -0.08 -24.19
C CYS A 223 -11.85 0.35 -24.74
N GLY A 224 -11.07 -0.55 -25.36
CA GLY A 224 -9.73 -0.19 -25.83
C GLY A 224 -8.71 0.01 -24.70
N SER A 225 -7.86 1.04 -24.77
CA SER A 225 -6.77 1.27 -23.84
C SER A 225 -7.19 1.98 -22.54
N GLU A 226 -6.36 1.85 -21.47
CA GLU A 226 -6.54 2.59 -20.20
C GLU A 226 -6.54 4.11 -20.41
N ALA A 227 -5.68 4.63 -21.31
CA ALA A 227 -5.51 6.06 -21.53
C ALA A 227 -6.79 6.76 -22.03
N GLU A 228 -7.63 6.05 -22.77
CA GLU A 228 -8.87 6.59 -23.33
C GLU A 228 -10.12 6.21 -22.53
N LEU A 229 -9.94 5.48 -21.44
CA LEU A 229 -11.02 4.86 -20.68
C LEU A 229 -12.06 5.89 -20.18
N GLU A 230 -11.63 7.06 -19.71
CA GLU A 230 -12.56 8.10 -19.23
C GLU A 230 -13.52 8.58 -20.34
N ALA A 231 -12.99 8.84 -21.54
CA ALA A 231 -13.80 9.21 -22.69
C ALA A 231 -14.75 8.07 -23.10
N HIS A 232 -14.26 6.82 -23.07
CA HIS A 232 -15.05 5.64 -23.40
C HIS A 232 -16.17 5.40 -22.36
N LEU A 233 -15.95 5.68 -21.09
CA LEU A 233 -16.98 5.60 -20.06
C LEU A 233 -18.09 6.64 -20.24
N ALA A 234 -17.76 7.83 -20.74
CA ALA A 234 -18.78 8.84 -21.09
C ALA A 234 -19.67 8.35 -22.24
N ARG A 235 -19.07 7.77 -23.29
CA ARG A 235 -19.80 7.18 -24.42
C ARG A 235 -20.64 5.98 -23.97
N LEU A 236 -20.11 5.12 -23.10
CA LEU A 236 -20.84 3.99 -22.54
C LEU A 236 -22.08 4.44 -21.76
N ARG A 237 -21.96 5.50 -20.96
CA ARG A 237 -23.13 6.08 -20.25
C ARG A 237 -24.22 6.51 -21.22
N ALA A 238 -23.84 7.16 -22.33
CA ALA A 238 -24.80 7.58 -23.37
C ALA A 238 -25.45 6.37 -24.05
N ALA A 239 -24.65 5.37 -24.44
CA ALA A 239 -25.15 4.15 -25.08
C ALA A 239 -26.13 3.38 -24.16
N LEU A 240 -25.80 3.22 -22.89
CA LEU A 240 -26.67 2.55 -21.91
C LEU A 240 -28.00 3.28 -21.70
N LYS A 241 -28.02 4.62 -21.78
CA LYS A 241 -29.29 5.39 -21.74
C LYS A 241 -30.16 5.11 -22.96
N VAL A 242 -29.58 5.01 -24.15
CA VAL A 242 -30.29 4.70 -25.38
C VAL A 242 -30.86 3.30 -25.34
N ILE A 243 -30.04 2.31 -24.90
CA ILE A 243 -30.45 0.92 -24.73
C ILE A 243 -31.66 0.81 -23.77
N ALA A 244 -31.56 1.48 -22.61
CA ALA A 244 -32.63 1.50 -21.63
C ALA A 244 -33.92 2.15 -22.17
N LYS A 245 -33.80 3.26 -22.92
CA LYS A 245 -34.96 3.98 -23.50
C LYS A 245 -35.68 3.16 -24.60
N GLN A 246 -34.90 2.40 -25.34
CA GLN A 246 -35.43 1.59 -26.48
C GLN A 246 -35.70 0.14 -26.10
N SER A 247 -35.48 -0.23 -24.83
CA SER A 247 -35.62 -1.62 -24.33
C SER A 247 -34.86 -2.65 -25.18
N LEU A 248 -33.68 -2.26 -25.69
CA LEU A 248 -32.84 -3.13 -26.49
C LEU A 248 -32.08 -4.13 -25.65
N GLU A 249 -31.98 -5.36 -26.13
CA GLU A 249 -31.04 -6.33 -25.57
C GLU A 249 -29.74 -6.30 -26.35
N ALA A 250 -28.66 -5.89 -25.67
CA ALA A 250 -27.34 -5.83 -26.27
C ALA A 250 -26.50 -7.06 -25.88
N ARG A 251 -25.86 -7.68 -26.87
CA ARG A 251 -24.83 -8.70 -26.66
C ARG A 251 -23.49 -8.06 -26.35
N TYR A 252 -23.14 -7.00 -27.10
CA TYR A 252 -21.95 -6.22 -26.85
C TYR A 252 -22.16 -4.72 -27.16
N ILE A 253 -21.34 -3.89 -26.53
CA ILE A 253 -21.27 -2.44 -26.77
C ILE A 253 -19.80 -2.11 -27.02
N ASP A 254 -19.47 -1.63 -28.22
CA ASP A 254 -18.12 -1.20 -28.55
C ASP A 254 -18.05 0.34 -28.48
N VAL A 255 -17.33 0.86 -27.51
CA VAL A 255 -17.18 2.30 -27.25
C VAL A 255 -15.84 2.88 -27.72
N ARG A 256 -15.03 2.09 -28.42
CA ARG A 256 -13.76 2.53 -29.00
C ARG A 256 -13.93 3.57 -30.09
N PHE A 257 -15.04 3.54 -30.77
CA PHE A 257 -15.38 4.48 -31.85
C PHE A 257 -16.07 5.73 -31.31
N GLN A 258 -16.11 6.80 -32.11
CA GLN A 258 -16.80 8.04 -31.71
C GLN A 258 -18.31 7.78 -31.49
N GLU A 259 -18.93 6.98 -32.32
CA GLU A 259 -20.28 6.48 -32.16
C GLU A 259 -20.22 5.03 -31.63
N PRO A 260 -20.83 4.75 -30.46
CA PRO A 260 -20.86 3.41 -29.92
C PRO A 260 -21.61 2.43 -30.81
N VAL A 261 -21.00 1.29 -31.11
CA VAL A 261 -21.63 0.21 -31.87
C VAL A 261 -22.31 -0.76 -30.90
N ILE A 262 -23.61 -0.97 -31.09
CA ILE A 262 -24.40 -1.88 -30.26
C ILE A 262 -24.73 -3.13 -31.11
N GLY A 263 -24.21 -4.29 -30.66
CA GLY A 263 -24.56 -5.57 -31.26
C GLY A 263 -25.77 -6.17 -30.56
N PRO A 264 -26.86 -6.47 -31.32
CA PRO A 264 -28.06 -7.04 -30.73
C PRO A 264 -27.81 -8.45 -30.20
N ARG A 265 -28.62 -8.85 -29.23
CA ARG A 265 -28.71 -10.24 -28.78
C ARG A 265 -29.75 -10.91 -29.67
N THR A 266 -29.29 -11.78 -30.58
CA THR A 266 -30.16 -12.62 -31.45
C THR A 266 -30.69 -13.79 -30.64
#